data_2bfe889b0d3e0b7e7688b857e8ed2261
#
_entry.id   2bfe889b0d3e0b7e7688b857e8ed2261
#
_cell.length_a   1.000
_cell.length_b   1.000
_cell.length_c   1.000
_cell.angle_alpha   90.00
_cell.angle_beta   90.00
_cell.angle_gamma   90.00
#
_symmetry.space_group_name_H-M   'P 1'
#
loop_
_entity.id
_entity.type
_entity.pdbx_description
1 polymer ?
#
loop_
_entity_poly.entity_id
_entity_poly.type
_entity_poly.pdbx_seq_one_letter_code
_entity_poly.pdbx_strand_id
1 'polypeptide(L)'
;MREHIDLIEATTREKKLETTPLPYAEDALDPVLSRDSINYHYEHLAKGYAKRYNAGEGDADFNRAGSFLHNKFFPQLRPPKGRNLPRGAVLALIEDKFGNFDDFKDAVKEVAMKIQGSGWVYLSTGGEIKTIKNHAVRTDICVLIDWWEHVWATDYQWDKEKYLDNIWRIIDWDVCNERL
;
A
#
# COMPACT_ATOMS: atom_id res chain seq x y z
N MET A 1 -7.50 12.00 -46.90
CA MET A 1 -7.80 12.70 -45.63
C MET A 1 -8.46 11.76 -44.56
N ARG A 2 -8.91 10.57 -44.90
CA ARG A 2 -9.44 9.58 -43.90
C ARG A 2 -8.36 8.66 -43.30
N GLU A 3 -7.31 8.33 -44.06
CA GLU A 3 -6.22 7.45 -43.55
C GLU A 3 -5.30 8.05 -42.50
N HIS A 4 -5.31 9.38 -42.32
CA HIS A 4 -4.46 10.06 -41.32
C HIS A 4 -5.10 10.16 -39.92
N ILE A 5 -6.43 9.96 -39.85
CA ILE A 5 -7.17 9.99 -38.58
C ILE A 5 -7.06 8.66 -37.87
N ASP A 6 -7.07 7.55 -38.62
CA ASP A 6 -6.96 6.19 -38.05
C ASP A 6 -5.59 5.87 -37.46
N LEU A 7 -4.51 6.58 -37.88
CA LEU A 7 -3.17 6.42 -37.30
C LEU A 7 -2.98 7.14 -35.97
N ILE A 8 -3.79 8.16 -35.70
CA ILE A 8 -3.70 8.93 -34.43
C ILE A 8 -4.48 8.21 -33.30
N GLU A 9 -5.56 7.52 -33.63
CA GLU A 9 -6.30 6.70 -32.65
C GLU A 9 -5.58 5.41 -32.25
N ALA A 10 -4.67 4.89 -33.06
CA ALA A 10 -3.89 3.70 -32.76
C ALA A 10 -2.71 3.91 -31.80
N THR A 11 -2.33 5.17 -31.51
CA THR A 11 -1.12 5.49 -30.73
C THR A 11 -1.36 5.82 -29.27
N THR A 12 -2.59 5.83 -28.78
CA THR A 12 -2.92 6.05 -27.36
C THR A 12 -3.66 4.88 -26.73
N ARG A 13 -3.27 3.65 -27.01
CA ARG A 13 -3.66 2.53 -26.12
C ARG A 13 -2.90 2.72 -24.82
N GLU A 14 -3.53 3.35 -23.84
CA GLU A 14 -3.00 3.38 -22.47
C GLU A 14 -2.58 1.96 -22.07
N LYS A 15 -1.33 1.86 -21.56
CA LYS A 15 -0.77 0.58 -21.16
C LYS A 15 -1.68 -0.06 -20.12
N LYS A 16 -2.10 -1.30 -20.36
CA LYS A 16 -2.92 -2.07 -19.40
C LYS A 16 -2.21 -2.13 -18.04
N LEU A 17 -2.99 -2.00 -16.97
CA LEU A 17 -2.51 -2.20 -15.61
C LEU A 17 -2.43 -3.68 -15.29
N GLU A 18 -1.38 -4.05 -14.58
CA GLU A 18 -1.17 -5.39 -14.06
C GLU A 18 -1.11 -5.35 -12.53
N THR A 19 -1.59 -6.39 -11.87
CA THR A 19 -1.43 -6.57 -10.43
C THR A 19 -0.16 -7.34 -10.17
N THR A 20 0.74 -6.78 -9.39
CA THR A 20 1.99 -7.44 -8.98
C THR A 20 1.68 -8.71 -8.20
N PRO A 21 2.23 -9.87 -8.58
CA PRO A 21 2.03 -11.12 -7.83
C PRO A 21 2.48 -10.99 -6.37
N LEU A 22 1.79 -11.72 -5.48
CA LEU A 22 2.23 -11.83 -4.09
C LEU A 22 3.59 -12.53 -4.04
N PRO A 23 4.60 -11.98 -3.32
CA PRO A 23 5.90 -12.63 -3.15
C PRO A 23 5.89 -13.74 -2.07
N TYR A 24 4.71 -14.06 -1.53
CA TYR A 24 4.48 -15.04 -0.46
C TYR A 24 3.13 -15.74 -0.66
N ALA A 25 2.92 -16.86 0.04
CA ALA A 25 1.62 -17.55 0.07
C ALA A 25 0.57 -16.73 0.82
N GLU A 26 -0.71 -16.89 0.48
CA GLU A 26 -1.82 -16.10 1.07
C GLU A 26 -1.92 -16.23 2.59
N ASP A 27 -1.50 -17.34 3.17
CA ASP A 27 -1.50 -17.61 4.62
C ASP A 27 -0.18 -17.24 5.31
N ALA A 28 0.81 -16.77 4.56
CA ALA A 28 2.16 -16.55 5.09
C ALA A 28 2.27 -15.33 6.03
N LEU A 29 1.28 -14.44 6.03
CA LEU A 29 1.26 -13.25 6.88
C LEU A 29 0.57 -13.49 8.23
N ASP A 30 0.02 -14.69 8.45
CA ASP A 30 -0.61 -15.07 9.71
C ASP A 30 0.42 -15.01 10.86
N PRO A 31 0.04 -14.54 12.06
CA PRO A 31 -1.28 -14.13 12.51
C PRO A 31 -1.57 -12.62 12.35
N VAL A 32 -0.77 -11.89 11.60
CA VAL A 32 -0.95 -10.43 11.43
C VAL A 32 -2.09 -10.13 10.46
N LEU A 33 -2.09 -10.80 9.33
CA LEU A 33 -3.19 -10.79 8.35
C LEU A 33 -3.49 -12.24 7.96
N SER A 34 -4.74 -12.64 8.16
CA SER A 34 -5.18 -14.00 7.85
C SER A 34 -5.24 -14.26 6.34
N ARG A 35 -5.28 -15.54 5.96
CA ARG A 35 -5.53 -15.97 4.60
C ARG A 35 -6.82 -15.34 4.03
N ASP A 36 -7.90 -15.33 4.80
CA ASP A 36 -9.19 -14.79 4.36
C ASP A 36 -9.10 -13.30 4.09
N SER A 37 -8.40 -12.56 4.95
CA SER A 37 -8.12 -11.14 4.76
C SER A 37 -7.31 -10.89 3.49
N ILE A 38 -6.23 -11.64 3.28
CA ILE A 38 -5.38 -11.51 2.08
C ILE A 38 -6.14 -11.90 0.82
N ASN A 39 -6.88 -13.00 0.83
CA ASN A 39 -7.69 -13.41 -0.32
C ASN A 39 -8.69 -12.32 -0.70
N TYR A 40 -9.47 -11.82 0.26
CA TYR A 40 -10.43 -10.75 -0.02
C TYR A 40 -9.74 -9.47 -0.54
N HIS A 41 -8.69 -9.03 0.13
CA HIS A 41 -8.00 -7.78 -0.18
C HIS A 41 -7.21 -7.85 -1.51
N TYR A 42 -6.50 -8.95 -1.75
CA TYR A 42 -5.66 -9.09 -2.95
C TYR A 42 -6.47 -9.59 -4.16
N GLU A 43 -7.15 -10.74 -4.02
CA GLU A 43 -7.84 -11.37 -5.16
C GLU A 43 -9.05 -10.57 -5.64
N HIS A 44 -9.82 -10.00 -4.72
CA HIS A 44 -11.04 -9.29 -5.08
C HIS A 44 -10.87 -7.79 -5.21
N LEU A 45 -10.16 -7.12 -4.30
CA LEU A 45 -10.03 -5.66 -4.33
C LEU A 45 -8.85 -5.19 -5.18
N ALA A 46 -7.62 -5.61 -4.87
CA ALA A 46 -6.43 -5.14 -5.59
C ALA A 46 -6.49 -5.50 -7.08
N LYS A 47 -6.75 -6.77 -7.41
CA LYS A 47 -6.95 -7.19 -8.81
C LYS A 47 -8.15 -6.53 -9.47
N GLY A 48 -9.19 -6.22 -8.69
CA GLY A 48 -10.38 -5.53 -9.16
C GLY A 48 -10.11 -4.15 -9.72
N TYR A 49 -9.21 -3.37 -9.12
CA TYR A 49 -8.83 -2.05 -9.63
C TYR A 49 -8.21 -2.12 -11.04
N ALA A 50 -7.22 -2.99 -11.23
CA ALA A 50 -6.61 -3.18 -12.54
C ALA A 50 -7.61 -3.70 -13.58
N LYS A 51 -8.46 -4.65 -13.19
CA LYS A 51 -9.50 -5.21 -14.07
C LYS A 51 -10.48 -4.13 -14.54
N ARG A 52 -11.03 -3.32 -13.63
CA ARG A 52 -11.97 -2.25 -13.99
C ARG A 52 -11.32 -1.18 -14.87
N TYR A 53 -10.11 -0.76 -14.52
CA TYR A 53 -9.37 0.19 -15.35
C TYR A 53 -9.21 -0.33 -16.79
N ASN A 54 -8.74 -1.57 -16.94
CA ASN A 54 -8.51 -2.18 -18.24
C ASN A 54 -9.79 -2.42 -19.06
N ALA A 55 -10.93 -2.53 -18.38
CA ALA A 55 -12.24 -2.67 -18.99
C ALA A 55 -12.93 -1.31 -19.29
N GLY A 56 -12.34 -0.21 -18.85
CA GLY A 56 -12.97 1.13 -18.94
C GLY A 56 -14.18 1.30 -18.03
N GLU A 57 -14.22 0.57 -16.92
CA GLU A 57 -15.33 0.59 -15.96
C GLU A 57 -15.03 1.52 -14.77
N GLY A 58 -16.02 2.33 -14.41
CA GLY A 58 -15.93 3.24 -13.27
C GLY A 58 -14.96 4.42 -13.50
N ASP A 59 -14.48 4.99 -12.40
CA ASP A 59 -13.55 6.11 -12.45
C ASP A 59 -12.12 5.62 -12.74
N ALA A 60 -11.56 6.08 -13.86
CA ALA A 60 -10.25 5.63 -14.33
C ALA A 60 -9.10 6.04 -13.38
N ASP A 61 -9.13 7.27 -12.87
CA ASP A 61 -8.07 7.77 -11.98
C ASP A 61 -8.12 7.07 -10.63
N PHE A 62 -9.32 6.82 -10.09
CA PHE A 62 -9.51 6.07 -8.86
C PHE A 62 -8.99 4.62 -9.00
N ASN A 63 -9.36 3.92 -10.07
CA ASN A 63 -8.92 2.56 -10.32
C ASN A 63 -7.41 2.48 -10.57
N ARG A 64 -6.84 3.42 -11.32
CA ARG A 64 -5.39 3.51 -11.56
C ARG A 64 -4.62 3.72 -10.27
N ALA A 65 -5.07 4.66 -9.43
CA ALA A 65 -4.44 4.95 -8.16
C ALA A 65 -4.60 3.79 -7.16
N GLY A 66 -5.76 3.14 -7.12
CA GLY A 66 -5.98 1.94 -6.32
C GLY A 66 -5.03 0.80 -6.71
N SER A 67 -4.92 0.51 -8.00
CA SER A 67 -3.95 -0.49 -8.50
C SER A 67 -2.51 -0.13 -8.13
N PHE A 68 -2.12 1.14 -8.32
CA PHE A 68 -0.78 1.62 -7.98
C PHE A 68 -0.43 1.43 -6.50
N LEU A 69 -1.33 1.82 -5.59
CA LEU A 69 -1.09 1.74 -4.16
C LEU A 69 -1.01 0.28 -3.66
N HIS A 70 -1.88 -0.59 -4.17
CA HIS A 70 -1.84 -2.01 -3.81
C HIS A 70 -0.61 -2.73 -4.38
N ASN A 71 -0.14 -2.34 -5.57
CA ASN A 71 1.12 -2.83 -6.15
C ASN A 71 2.36 -2.36 -5.37
N LYS A 72 2.24 -1.33 -4.52
CA LYS A 72 3.27 -0.94 -3.57
C LYS A 72 3.09 -1.59 -2.20
N PHE A 73 1.85 -1.78 -1.76
CA PHE A 73 1.54 -2.28 -0.43
C PHE A 73 1.88 -3.77 -0.27
N PHE A 74 1.35 -4.65 -1.12
CA PHE A 74 1.55 -6.09 -0.97
C PHE A 74 3.00 -6.53 -1.11
N PRO A 75 3.80 -6.06 -2.09
CA PRO A 75 5.22 -6.44 -2.17
C PRO A 75 6.07 -5.95 -1.01
N GLN A 76 5.61 -4.96 -0.25
CA GLN A 76 6.27 -4.43 0.94
C GLN A 76 6.08 -5.34 2.16
N LEU A 77 5.22 -6.35 2.09
CA LEU A 77 4.93 -7.25 3.20
C LEU A 77 5.74 -8.54 3.07
N ARG A 78 6.01 -9.18 4.21
CA ARG A 78 6.72 -10.45 4.31
C ARG A 78 6.20 -11.28 5.49
N PRO A 79 6.38 -12.58 5.48
CA PRO A 79 6.05 -13.42 6.64
C PRO A 79 6.69 -12.87 7.93
N PRO A 80 5.95 -12.90 9.07
CA PRO A 80 6.49 -12.48 10.35
C PRO A 80 7.69 -13.35 10.74
N LYS A 81 8.78 -12.73 11.17
CA LYS A 81 10.03 -13.41 11.48
C LYS A 81 10.70 -12.78 12.69
N GLY A 82 10.43 -13.29 13.88
CA GLY A 82 11.02 -12.78 15.11
C GLY A 82 10.78 -11.28 15.31
N ARG A 83 11.75 -10.59 15.88
CA ARG A 83 11.72 -9.13 16.02
C ARG A 83 12.03 -8.49 14.67
N ASN A 84 11.07 -7.76 14.11
CA ASN A 84 11.21 -7.08 12.83
C ASN A 84 11.48 -5.59 13.04
N LEU A 85 12.72 -5.17 12.87
CA LEU A 85 13.13 -3.77 13.03
C LEU A 85 13.58 -3.18 11.69
N PRO A 86 13.36 -1.87 11.48
CA PRO A 86 13.96 -1.17 10.35
C PRO A 86 15.48 -1.26 10.39
N ARG A 87 16.11 -1.16 9.22
CA ARG A 87 17.56 -1.20 9.03
C ARG A 87 17.96 -0.34 7.83
N GLY A 88 19.26 -0.09 7.68
CA GLY A 88 19.79 0.65 6.53
C GLY A 88 19.31 2.08 6.45
N ALA A 89 19.06 2.57 5.25
CA ALA A 89 18.70 3.96 5.00
C ALA A 89 17.35 4.34 5.63
N VAL A 90 16.37 3.44 5.66
CA VAL A 90 15.08 3.71 6.29
C VAL A 90 15.21 3.86 7.82
N LEU A 91 16.08 3.08 8.47
CA LEU A 91 16.36 3.28 9.90
C LEU A 91 17.00 4.66 10.15
N ALA A 92 18.01 5.01 9.34
CA ALA A 92 18.67 6.31 9.47
C ALA A 92 17.69 7.48 9.27
N LEU A 93 16.77 7.36 8.29
CA LEU A 93 15.72 8.34 8.07
C LEU A 93 14.76 8.45 9.27
N ILE A 94 14.36 7.32 9.85
CA ILE A 94 13.48 7.28 11.02
C ILE A 94 14.18 7.91 12.23
N GLU A 95 15.43 7.56 12.49
CA GLU A 95 16.20 8.10 13.60
C GLU A 95 16.43 9.62 13.47
N ASP A 96 16.73 10.09 12.24
CA ASP A 96 16.91 11.53 11.95
C ASP A 96 15.62 12.34 12.20
N LYS A 97 14.47 11.81 11.83
CA LYS A 97 13.20 12.55 11.90
C LYS A 97 12.41 12.35 13.17
N PHE A 98 12.54 11.19 13.81
CA PHE A 98 11.70 10.81 14.96
C PHE A 98 12.51 10.40 16.19
N GLY A 99 13.82 10.27 16.09
CA GLY A 99 14.69 9.86 17.18
C GLY A 99 14.85 8.35 17.32
N ASN A 100 13.77 7.58 17.24
CA ASN A 100 13.80 6.12 17.28
C ASN A 100 12.55 5.51 16.62
N PHE A 101 12.54 4.18 16.49
CA PHE A 101 11.44 3.48 15.83
C PHE A 101 10.12 3.49 16.61
N ASP A 102 10.17 3.50 17.94
CA ASP A 102 8.94 3.54 18.75
C ASP A 102 8.26 4.91 18.64
N ASP A 103 9.00 6.00 18.73
CA ASP A 103 8.48 7.35 18.50
C ASP A 103 7.93 7.52 17.07
N PHE A 104 8.57 6.90 16.07
CA PHE A 104 8.04 6.88 14.71
C PHE A 104 6.69 6.15 14.63
N LYS A 105 6.54 4.98 15.26
CA LYS A 105 5.28 4.24 15.29
C LYS A 105 4.16 5.05 15.97
N ASP A 106 4.48 5.73 17.05
CA ASP A 106 3.54 6.59 17.77
C ASP A 106 3.12 7.78 16.90
N ALA A 107 4.05 8.41 16.21
CA ALA A 107 3.74 9.49 15.26
C ALA A 107 2.86 9.02 14.10
N VAL A 108 3.12 7.83 13.53
CA VAL A 108 2.25 7.23 12.50
C VAL A 108 0.85 6.96 13.06
N LYS A 109 0.76 6.42 14.28
CA LYS A 109 -0.52 6.15 14.95
C LYS A 109 -1.33 7.44 15.15
N GLU A 110 -0.70 8.50 15.63
CA GLU A 110 -1.36 9.79 15.81
C GLU A 110 -1.97 10.33 14.50
N VAL A 111 -1.23 10.23 13.40
CA VAL A 111 -1.69 10.67 12.07
C VAL A 111 -2.79 9.76 11.54
N ALA A 112 -2.60 8.44 11.61
CA ALA A 112 -3.56 7.46 11.11
C ALA A 112 -4.93 7.58 11.80
N MET A 113 -4.94 7.72 13.12
CA MET A 113 -6.18 7.82 13.92
C MET A 113 -6.99 9.09 13.63
N LYS A 114 -6.40 10.11 13.02
CA LYS A 114 -7.11 11.32 12.57
C LYS A 114 -7.76 11.16 11.19
N ILE A 115 -7.45 10.10 10.45
CA ILE A 115 -8.06 9.84 9.14
C ILE A 115 -9.52 9.45 9.35
N GLN A 116 -10.42 10.23 8.76
CA GLN A 116 -11.84 9.92 8.71
C GLN A 116 -12.19 9.28 7.35
N GLY A 117 -12.80 8.10 7.42
CA GLY A 117 -13.12 7.33 6.21
C GLY A 117 -11.90 6.55 5.68
N SER A 118 -11.88 6.33 4.39
CA SER A 118 -10.89 5.50 3.72
C SER A 118 -9.65 6.28 3.31
N GLY A 119 -8.48 5.70 3.55
CA GLY A 119 -7.22 6.34 3.20
C GLY A 119 -6.00 5.47 3.45
N TRP A 120 -4.85 6.11 3.35
CA TRP A 120 -3.53 5.52 3.56
C TRP A 120 -2.70 6.48 4.41
N VAL A 121 -1.80 5.94 5.21
CA VAL A 121 -0.74 6.70 5.87
C VAL A 121 0.61 6.19 5.36
N TYR A 122 1.56 7.08 5.15
CA TYR A 122 2.86 6.69 4.64
C TYR A 122 3.99 7.59 5.15
N LEU A 123 5.18 6.97 5.29
CA LEU A 123 6.42 7.70 5.43
C LEU A 123 6.89 8.07 4.03
N SER A 124 7.11 9.37 3.78
CA SER A 124 7.68 9.84 2.52
C SER A 124 9.20 9.60 2.48
N THR A 125 9.77 9.61 1.27
CA THR A 125 11.24 9.55 1.10
C THR A 125 11.97 10.75 1.71
N GLY A 126 11.26 11.85 1.97
CA GLY A 126 11.76 13.02 2.70
C GLY A 126 11.65 12.91 4.23
N GLY A 127 11.08 11.82 4.76
CA GLY A 127 10.93 11.60 6.20
C GLY A 127 9.70 12.26 6.82
N GLU A 128 8.69 12.64 6.04
CA GLU A 128 7.43 13.18 6.53
C GLU A 128 6.37 12.09 6.58
N ILE A 129 5.53 12.07 7.61
CA ILE A 129 4.33 11.24 7.64
C ILE A 129 3.22 11.98 6.92
N LYS A 130 2.68 11.36 5.87
CA LYS A 130 1.65 11.91 5.00
C LYS A 130 0.45 10.99 4.90
N THR A 131 -0.68 11.52 4.45
CA THR A 131 -1.91 10.75 4.22
C THR A 131 -2.37 10.85 2.79
N ILE A 132 -3.10 9.82 2.34
CA ILE A 132 -3.80 9.82 1.06
C ILE A 132 -5.27 9.53 1.37
N LYS A 133 -6.16 10.42 0.96
CA LYS A 133 -7.60 10.19 1.06
C LYS A 133 -8.03 9.30 -0.12
N ASN A 134 -8.82 8.28 0.18
CA ASN A 134 -9.23 7.28 -0.81
C ASN A 134 -8.02 6.69 -1.56
N HIS A 135 -7.88 6.99 -2.85
CA HIS A 135 -6.72 6.58 -3.66
C HIS A 135 -6.17 7.78 -4.42
N ALA A 136 -4.86 7.98 -4.36
CA ALA A 136 -4.14 8.91 -5.20
C ALA A 136 -2.70 8.44 -5.39
N VAL A 137 -2.16 8.60 -6.60
CA VAL A 137 -0.77 8.27 -6.91
C VAL A 137 0.16 9.23 -6.17
N ARG A 138 1.19 8.69 -5.52
CA ARG A 138 2.30 9.43 -4.88
C ARG A 138 3.62 8.78 -5.25
N THR A 139 4.59 9.59 -5.62
CA THR A 139 5.92 9.11 -6.06
C THR A 139 6.95 9.08 -4.94
N ASP A 140 6.64 9.67 -3.80
CA ASP A 140 7.52 9.84 -2.65
C ASP A 140 7.25 8.84 -1.50
N ILE A 141 6.68 7.68 -1.80
CA ILE A 141 6.33 6.68 -0.77
C ILE A 141 7.56 5.84 -0.43
N CYS A 142 7.99 5.88 0.82
CA CYS A 142 8.98 4.96 1.41
C CYS A 142 8.28 3.77 2.07
N VAL A 143 7.48 3.99 3.12
CA VAL A 143 6.70 2.97 3.83
C VAL A 143 5.23 3.29 3.69
N LEU A 144 4.41 2.34 3.24
CA LEU A 144 2.98 2.53 2.96
C LEU A 144 2.13 1.65 3.88
N ILE A 145 1.17 2.25 4.56
CA ILE A 145 0.20 1.55 5.42
C ILE A 145 -1.20 1.78 4.85
N ASP A 146 -1.87 0.70 4.51
CA ASP A 146 -3.28 0.73 4.14
C ASP A 146 -4.14 0.99 5.38
N TRP A 147 -5.05 1.96 5.30
CA TRP A 147 -5.94 2.35 6.40
C TRP A 147 -7.42 2.19 6.05
N TRP A 148 -7.70 1.57 4.90
CA TRP A 148 -9.07 1.22 4.53
C TRP A 148 -9.62 0.12 5.46
N GLU A 149 -10.92 0.15 5.71
CA GLU A 149 -11.60 -0.84 6.56
C GLU A 149 -11.37 -2.28 6.12
N HIS A 150 -11.27 -2.51 4.80
CA HIS A 150 -11.05 -3.84 4.23
C HIS A 150 -9.72 -4.50 4.65
N VAL A 151 -8.73 -3.75 5.10
CA VAL A 151 -7.44 -4.32 5.49
C VAL A 151 -7.45 -4.86 6.91
N TRP A 152 -8.27 -4.29 7.79
CA TRP A 152 -8.26 -4.65 9.21
C TRP A 152 -9.58 -5.27 9.72
N ALA A 153 -10.73 -5.00 9.09
CA ALA A 153 -12.03 -5.40 9.62
C ALA A 153 -12.19 -6.92 9.74
N THR A 154 -11.65 -7.70 8.81
CA THR A 154 -11.75 -9.18 8.82
C THR A 154 -11.10 -9.78 10.06
N ASP A 155 -9.89 -9.33 10.41
CA ASP A 155 -9.09 -9.94 11.48
C ASP A 155 -9.18 -9.20 12.81
N TYR A 156 -9.42 -7.89 12.77
CA TYR A 156 -9.38 -7.02 13.94
C TYR A 156 -10.74 -6.41 14.28
N GLN A 157 -11.77 -6.63 13.45
CA GLN A 157 -13.10 -6.05 13.61
C GLN A 157 -13.05 -4.52 13.71
N TRP A 158 -13.37 -3.92 14.86
CA TRP A 158 -13.31 -2.47 15.08
C TRP A 158 -11.93 -1.97 15.54
N ASP A 159 -11.03 -2.90 15.94
CA ASP A 159 -9.76 -2.58 16.60
C ASP A 159 -8.64 -2.30 15.58
N LYS A 160 -8.82 -1.22 14.82
CA LYS A 160 -7.83 -0.78 13.82
C LYS A 160 -6.49 -0.35 14.43
N GLU A 161 -6.48 0.05 15.70
CA GLU A 161 -5.25 0.34 16.43
C GLU A 161 -4.39 -0.91 16.58
N LYS A 162 -4.99 -2.03 16.95
CA LYS A 162 -4.31 -3.32 17.06
C LYS A 162 -3.74 -3.79 15.71
N TYR A 163 -4.47 -3.56 14.61
CA TYR A 163 -3.92 -3.79 13.28
C TYR A 163 -2.64 -2.98 13.06
N LEU A 164 -2.66 -1.67 13.38
CA LEU A 164 -1.51 -0.81 13.21
C LEU A 164 -0.33 -1.24 14.11
N ASP A 165 -0.59 -1.66 15.33
CA ASP A 165 0.44 -2.17 16.24
C ASP A 165 1.10 -3.45 15.71
N ASN A 166 0.37 -4.26 14.95
CA ASN A 166 0.85 -5.54 14.42
C ASN A 166 1.48 -5.47 13.02
N ILE A 167 1.08 -4.50 12.17
CA ILE A 167 1.56 -4.45 10.78
C ILE A 167 3.08 -4.36 10.67
N TRP A 168 3.74 -3.74 11.64
CA TRP A 168 5.19 -3.60 11.69
C TRP A 168 5.94 -4.93 11.72
N ARG A 169 5.29 -5.99 12.17
CA ARG A 169 5.86 -7.35 12.23
C ARG A 169 6.07 -7.97 10.85
N ILE A 170 5.37 -7.45 9.84
CA ILE A 170 5.37 -7.99 8.48
C ILE A 170 5.87 -6.99 7.42
N ILE A 171 6.36 -5.83 7.80
CA ILE A 171 7.00 -4.90 6.85
C ILE A 171 8.33 -5.48 6.37
N ASP A 172 8.54 -5.55 5.08
CA ASP A 172 9.84 -5.83 4.47
C ASP A 172 10.64 -4.53 4.34
N TRP A 173 11.54 -4.33 5.30
CA TRP A 173 12.37 -3.13 5.35
C TRP A 173 13.37 -3.01 4.20
N ASP A 174 13.73 -4.12 3.54
CA ASP A 174 14.59 -4.08 2.37
C ASP A 174 13.85 -3.46 1.17
N VAL A 175 12.60 -3.82 0.97
CA VAL A 175 11.74 -3.17 -0.04
C VAL A 175 11.57 -1.68 0.24
N CYS A 176 11.45 -1.30 1.52
CA CYS A 176 11.39 0.12 1.89
C CYS A 176 12.71 0.85 1.61
N ASN A 177 13.85 0.22 1.86
CA ASN A 177 15.17 0.77 1.54
C ASN A 177 15.38 1.01 0.04
N GLU A 178 14.86 0.12 -0.82
CA GLU A 178 14.95 0.25 -2.29
C GLU A 178 14.20 1.48 -2.83
N ARG A 179 13.33 2.10 -2.02
CA ARG A 179 12.56 3.28 -2.40
C ARG A 179 13.22 4.60 -2.03
N LEU A 180 14.30 4.55 -1.24
CA LEU A 180 15.10 5.71 -0.82
C LEU A 180 16.28 5.91 -1.75
#